data_0a036c5121cdd206fa4a4824988e7fe5
#
_entry.id   0a036c5121cdd206fa4a4824988e7fe5
#
_cell.length_a   1.000
_cell.length_b   1.000
_cell.length_c   1.000
_cell.angle_alpha   90.00
_cell.angle_beta   90.00
_cell.angle_gamma   90.00
#
_symmetry.space_group_name_H-M   'P 1'
#
loop_
_entity.id
_entity.type
_entity.pdbx_description
1 polymer ?
#
loop_
_entity_poly.entity_id
_entity_poly.type
_entity_poly.pdbx_seq_one_letter_code
_entity_poly.pdbx_strand_id
1 'polypeptide(L)'
;MQTAEIVEFPVVRDSKYLGISIDLDRDRKLSEQALKLLKDYYCVDGEDSPQQAFARASVAYCSDDLELAQRIYDYVSKGWFMFASPVLSNAPMPGHKVKALPISCFLTYVPDSLEGLIDHTAELRWLSVKGGGVGGHWSDVRAVSDKAPGPMPFLHTVDADMTAYRQGKTRKGSYAAYMDVTHPDIIEFLNMRVPTGDVNRKNLNLHHAVNITDDFMRAVER
;
A
#
# COMPACT_ATOMS: atom_id res chain seq x y z
N MET A 1 4.41 -49.24 -19.37
CA MET A 1 3.83 -47.90 -19.48
C MET A 1 2.85 -47.76 -18.34
N GLN A 2 3.24 -47.06 -17.25
CA GLN A 2 2.30 -46.73 -16.18
C GLN A 2 1.44 -45.58 -16.70
N THR A 3 0.15 -45.77 -16.80
CA THR A 3 -0.82 -44.70 -17.05
C THR A 3 -0.79 -43.77 -15.86
N ALA A 4 -0.41 -42.52 -16.05
CA ALA A 4 -0.51 -41.49 -15.05
C ALA A 4 -2.02 -41.36 -14.68
N GLU A 5 -2.36 -41.67 -13.45
CA GLU A 5 -3.67 -41.37 -12.90
C GLU A 5 -3.87 -39.85 -12.97
N ILE A 6 -4.87 -39.42 -13.73
CA ILE A 6 -5.33 -38.03 -13.73
C ILE A 6 -6.06 -37.86 -12.40
N VAL A 7 -5.37 -37.28 -11.42
CA VAL A 7 -6.00 -36.86 -10.17
C VAL A 7 -6.83 -35.62 -10.50
N GLU A 8 -8.13 -35.80 -10.71
CA GLU A 8 -9.06 -34.68 -10.77
C GLU A 8 -9.15 -34.05 -9.37
N PHE A 9 -8.64 -32.85 -9.24
CA PHE A 9 -8.84 -32.05 -8.04
C PHE A 9 -10.24 -31.44 -8.11
N PRO A 10 -11.13 -31.75 -7.14
CA PRO A 10 -12.52 -31.32 -7.24
C PRO A 10 -12.65 -29.82 -7.09
N VAL A 11 -13.52 -29.23 -7.93
CA VAL A 11 -14.10 -27.92 -7.63
C VAL A 11 -14.94 -28.08 -6.38
N VAL A 12 -14.53 -27.45 -5.29
CA VAL A 12 -15.19 -27.55 -3.99
C VAL A 12 -16.10 -26.34 -3.80
N ARG A 13 -17.35 -26.59 -3.38
CA ARG A 13 -18.24 -25.56 -2.85
C ARG A 13 -18.26 -25.69 -1.33
N ASP A 14 -17.58 -24.76 -0.66
CA ASP A 14 -17.48 -24.76 0.79
C ASP A 14 -18.35 -23.65 1.37
N SER A 15 -19.27 -23.99 2.26
CA SER A 15 -20.13 -23.04 2.97
C SER A 15 -19.32 -22.06 3.81
N LYS A 16 -18.09 -22.44 4.21
CA LYS A 16 -17.10 -21.57 4.88
C LYS A 16 -16.80 -20.30 4.07
N TYR A 17 -16.92 -20.36 2.73
CA TYR A 17 -16.72 -19.23 1.80
C TYR A 17 -18.03 -18.87 1.08
N LEU A 18 -19.15 -18.89 1.78
CA LEU A 18 -20.49 -18.56 1.29
C LEU A 18 -20.91 -19.37 0.04
N GLY A 19 -20.29 -20.53 -0.18
CA GLY A 19 -20.66 -21.45 -1.25
C GLY A 19 -20.17 -21.08 -2.64
N ILE A 20 -19.21 -20.13 -2.78
CA ILE A 20 -18.54 -19.94 -4.07
C ILE A 20 -17.74 -21.18 -4.45
N SER A 21 -17.58 -21.41 -5.75
CA SER A 21 -16.85 -22.55 -6.29
C SER A 21 -15.35 -22.28 -6.26
N ILE A 22 -14.58 -23.14 -5.59
CA ILE A 22 -13.14 -23.04 -5.42
C ILE A 22 -12.47 -24.17 -6.21
N ASP A 23 -11.55 -23.84 -7.10
CA ASP A 23 -10.77 -24.77 -7.91
C ASP A 23 -9.34 -24.88 -7.33
N LEU A 24 -9.13 -25.91 -6.52
CA LEU A 24 -7.84 -26.13 -5.84
C LEU A 24 -6.73 -26.55 -6.80
N ASP A 25 -7.06 -27.07 -7.99
CA ASP A 25 -6.06 -27.43 -9.00
C ASP A 25 -5.29 -26.20 -9.55
N ARG A 26 -5.86 -25.01 -9.40
CA ARG A 26 -5.19 -23.77 -9.80
C ARG A 26 -3.92 -23.47 -8.98
N ASP A 27 -3.71 -24.11 -7.84
CA ASP A 27 -2.43 -24.03 -7.11
C ASP A 27 -1.24 -24.50 -7.96
N ARG A 28 -1.46 -25.44 -8.89
CA ARG A 28 -0.41 -25.94 -9.81
C ARG A 28 0.11 -24.87 -10.77
N LYS A 29 -0.63 -23.78 -10.96
CA LYS A 29 -0.20 -22.65 -11.80
C LYS A 29 0.74 -21.70 -11.05
N LEU A 30 0.84 -21.82 -9.73
CA LEU A 30 1.72 -21.02 -8.90
C LEU A 30 3.12 -21.63 -8.93
N SER A 31 4.15 -20.79 -8.97
CA SER A 31 5.51 -21.26 -8.74
C SER A 31 5.64 -21.78 -7.30
N GLU A 32 6.61 -22.67 -7.08
CA GLU A 32 6.89 -23.24 -5.77
C GLU A 32 7.15 -22.14 -4.70
N GLN A 33 7.87 -21.10 -5.10
CA GLN A 33 8.16 -19.94 -4.26
C GLN A 33 6.87 -19.14 -3.95
N ALA A 34 6.02 -18.90 -4.94
CA ALA A 34 4.75 -18.20 -4.74
C ALA A 34 3.80 -18.98 -3.85
N LEU A 35 3.72 -20.31 -4.06
CA LEU A 35 2.91 -21.21 -3.25
C LEU A 35 3.33 -21.16 -1.77
N LYS A 36 4.64 -21.25 -1.52
CA LYS A 36 5.21 -21.16 -0.17
C LYS A 36 4.90 -19.80 0.46
N LEU A 37 5.17 -18.69 -0.24
CA LEU A 37 4.89 -17.34 0.26
C LEU A 37 3.43 -17.15 0.61
N LEU A 38 2.50 -17.58 -0.24
CA LEU A 38 1.07 -17.44 -0.02
C LEU A 38 0.61 -18.27 1.18
N LYS A 39 1.12 -19.50 1.34
CA LYS A 39 0.81 -20.33 2.50
C LYS A 39 1.34 -19.77 3.80
N ASP A 40 2.59 -19.32 3.82
CA ASP A 40 3.27 -18.88 5.04
C ASP A 40 2.75 -17.53 5.56
N TYR A 41 2.28 -16.63 4.67
CA TYR A 41 1.94 -15.26 5.05
C TYR A 41 0.47 -14.87 4.88
N TYR A 42 -0.31 -15.58 4.06
CA TYR A 42 -1.66 -15.15 3.71
C TYR A 42 -2.76 -16.15 4.04
N CYS A 43 -2.46 -17.45 4.14
CA CYS A 43 -3.41 -18.42 4.64
C CYS A 43 -3.61 -18.24 6.15
N VAL A 44 -4.83 -18.37 6.60
CA VAL A 44 -5.19 -18.37 8.03
C VAL A 44 -5.43 -19.80 8.51
N ASP A 45 -5.57 -20.00 9.83
CA ASP A 45 -5.81 -21.32 10.41
C ASP A 45 -7.00 -22.04 9.72
N GLY A 46 -6.73 -23.23 9.23
CA GLY A 46 -7.69 -24.04 8.49
C GLY A 46 -7.79 -23.72 7.00
N GLU A 47 -6.80 -23.01 6.44
CA GLU A 47 -6.57 -22.85 5.00
C GLU A 47 -5.28 -23.57 4.59
N ASP A 48 -5.40 -24.58 3.72
CA ASP A 48 -4.29 -25.41 3.25
C ASP A 48 -3.82 -25.02 1.85
N SER A 49 -4.58 -24.16 1.17
CA SER A 49 -4.38 -23.75 -0.21
C SER A 49 -4.53 -22.24 -0.38
N PRO A 50 -3.65 -21.57 -1.14
CA PRO A 50 -3.85 -20.17 -1.57
C PRO A 50 -5.20 -19.90 -2.22
N GLN A 51 -5.82 -20.89 -2.86
CA GLN A 51 -7.15 -20.73 -3.45
C GLN A 51 -8.22 -20.44 -2.39
N GLN A 52 -8.05 -20.98 -1.18
CA GLN A 52 -8.93 -20.70 -0.06
C GLN A 52 -8.75 -19.29 0.46
N ALA A 53 -7.52 -18.78 0.54
CA ALA A 53 -7.23 -17.39 0.89
C ALA A 53 -7.80 -16.42 -0.15
N PHE A 54 -7.70 -16.74 -1.45
CA PHE A 54 -8.33 -15.96 -2.52
C PHE A 54 -9.86 -15.95 -2.40
N ALA A 55 -10.47 -17.10 -2.11
CA ALA A 55 -11.91 -17.21 -1.88
C ALA A 55 -12.34 -16.36 -0.68
N ARG A 56 -11.63 -16.46 0.45
CA ARG A 56 -11.86 -15.65 1.65
C ARG A 56 -11.84 -14.16 1.33
N ALA A 57 -10.80 -13.70 0.64
CA ALA A 57 -10.68 -12.27 0.28
C ALA A 57 -11.79 -11.85 -0.68
N SER A 58 -12.20 -12.70 -1.61
CA SER A 58 -13.28 -12.40 -2.56
C SER A 58 -14.63 -12.23 -1.86
N VAL A 59 -14.98 -13.13 -0.93
CA VAL A 59 -16.26 -13.05 -0.22
C VAL A 59 -16.27 -12.02 0.90
N ALA A 60 -15.14 -11.71 1.51
CA ALA A 60 -15.05 -10.79 2.64
C ALA A 60 -15.56 -9.36 2.31
N TYR A 61 -15.35 -8.93 1.07
CA TYR A 61 -15.70 -7.57 0.63
C TYR A 61 -16.82 -7.53 -0.42
N CYS A 62 -17.38 -8.70 -0.79
CA CYS A 62 -18.46 -8.84 -1.76
C CYS A 62 -19.54 -9.80 -1.25
N SER A 63 -19.78 -9.83 0.08
CA SER A 63 -20.75 -10.78 0.68
C SER A 63 -22.20 -10.54 0.22
N ASP A 64 -22.53 -9.33 -0.20
CA ASP A 64 -23.87 -8.96 -0.66
C ASP A 64 -24.07 -9.28 -2.15
N ASP A 65 -22.99 -9.63 -2.87
CA ASP A 65 -23.01 -9.99 -4.29
C ASP A 65 -22.09 -11.21 -4.53
N LEU A 66 -22.65 -12.39 -4.37
CA LEU A 66 -21.90 -13.64 -4.53
C LEU A 66 -21.50 -13.92 -5.99
N GLU A 67 -22.20 -13.36 -6.95
CA GLU A 67 -21.81 -13.45 -8.37
C GLU A 67 -20.53 -12.64 -8.60
N LEU A 68 -20.44 -11.42 -8.05
CA LEU A 68 -19.23 -10.61 -8.07
C LEU A 68 -18.09 -11.29 -7.31
N ALA A 69 -18.36 -11.86 -6.12
CA ALA A 69 -17.36 -12.59 -5.34
C ALA A 69 -16.79 -13.77 -6.13
N GLN A 70 -17.64 -14.57 -6.80
CA GLN A 70 -17.20 -15.68 -7.65
C GLN A 70 -16.33 -15.17 -8.82
N ARG A 71 -16.76 -14.11 -9.48
CA ARG A 71 -16.01 -13.52 -10.61
C ARG A 71 -14.63 -13.00 -10.18
N ILE A 72 -14.54 -12.32 -9.03
CA ILE A 72 -13.27 -11.85 -8.47
C ILE A 72 -12.36 -13.04 -8.14
N TYR A 73 -12.89 -14.08 -7.46
CA TYR A 73 -12.16 -15.30 -7.21
C TYR A 73 -11.63 -15.93 -8.51
N ASP A 74 -12.48 -16.06 -9.52
CA ASP A 74 -12.08 -16.64 -10.79
C ASP A 74 -10.94 -15.88 -11.47
N TYR A 75 -10.95 -14.56 -11.39
CA TYR A 75 -9.91 -13.74 -12.00
C TYR A 75 -8.58 -13.81 -11.23
N VAL A 76 -8.61 -13.67 -9.89
CA VAL A 76 -7.38 -13.76 -9.09
C VAL A 76 -6.77 -15.15 -9.14
N SER A 77 -7.59 -16.21 -9.08
CA SER A 77 -7.16 -17.60 -9.10
C SER A 77 -6.58 -18.04 -10.47
N LYS A 78 -6.95 -17.34 -11.54
CA LYS A 78 -6.37 -17.50 -12.88
C LYS A 78 -5.10 -16.65 -13.08
N GLY A 79 -4.75 -15.78 -12.12
CA GLY A 79 -3.60 -14.90 -12.21
C GLY A 79 -3.81 -13.68 -13.10
N TRP A 80 -5.06 -13.27 -13.34
CA TRP A 80 -5.36 -12.10 -14.14
C TRP A 80 -5.13 -10.79 -13.39
N PHE A 81 -5.17 -10.84 -12.07
CA PHE A 81 -4.73 -9.78 -11.16
C PHE A 81 -4.29 -10.39 -9.82
N MET A 82 -3.72 -9.55 -8.94
CA MET A 82 -3.38 -9.90 -7.57
C MET A 82 -4.07 -8.96 -6.60
N PHE A 83 -4.55 -9.50 -5.48
CA PHE A 83 -4.98 -8.67 -4.37
C PHE A 83 -3.80 -7.89 -3.79
N ALA A 84 -4.03 -6.65 -3.38
CA ALA A 84 -3.09 -5.96 -2.51
C ALA A 84 -2.89 -6.76 -1.20
N SER A 85 -1.67 -6.75 -0.66
CA SER A 85 -1.35 -7.50 0.55
C SER A 85 -2.34 -7.27 1.70
N PRO A 86 -2.79 -6.03 2.01
CA PRO A 86 -3.77 -5.81 3.08
C PRO A 86 -5.14 -6.40 2.78
N VAL A 87 -5.56 -6.41 1.52
CA VAL A 87 -6.83 -7.05 1.13
C VAL A 87 -6.78 -8.55 1.41
N LEU A 88 -5.69 -9.21 1.02
CA LEU A 88 -5.56 -10.66 1.19
C LEU A 88 -5.30 -11.06 2.64
N SER A 89 -4.40 -10.35 3.35
CA SER A 89 -4.02 -10.69 4.73
C SER A 89 -5.08 -10.33 5.77
N ASN A 90 -5.83 -9.24 5.55
CA ASN A 90 -6.79 -8.72 6.53
C ASN A 90 -8.24 -9.11 6.26
N ALA A 91 -8.49 -9.84 5.16
CA ALA A 91 -9.82 -10.34 4.87
C ALA A 91 -10.32 -11.25 6.00
N PRO A 92 -11.44 -10.94 6.65
CA PRO A 92 -12.01 -11.80 7.68
C PRO A 92 -12.65 -13.04 7.05
N MET A 93 -12.74 -14.10 7.83
CA MET A 93 -13.65 -15.20 7.51
C MET A 93 -15.09 -14.70 7.55
N PRO A 94 -15.99 -15.23 6.72
CA PRO A 94 -17.42 -14.89 6.77
C PRO A 94 -17.97 -15.01 8.19
N GLY A 95 -18.72 -13.98 8.63
CA GLY A 95 -19.26 -13.90 9.99
C GLY A 95 -18.29 -13.43 11.07
N HIS A 96 -17.02 -13.21 10.75
CA HIS A 96 -16.04 -12.67 11.69
C HIS A 96 -15.88 -11.15 11.52
N LYS A 97 -15.53 -10.48 12.63
CA LYS A 97 -15.26 -9.03 12.60
C LYS A 97 -13.95 -8.72 11.88
N VAL A 98 -13.96 -7.64 11.10
CA VAL A 98 -12.74 -7.07 10.51
C VAL A 98 -11.80 -6.60 11.62
N LYS A 99 -10.59 -7.13 11.66
CA LYS A 99 -9.57 -6.77 12.66
C LYS A 99 -8.64 -5.66 12.19
N ALA A 100 -8.46 -5.53 10.88
CA ALA A 100 -7.59 -4.54 10.26
C ALA A 100 -8.17 -4.08 8.91
N LEU A 101 -7.78 -2.90 8.46
CA LEU A 101 -8.27 -2.33 7.21
C LEU A 101 -7.69 -3.06 5.97
N PRO A 102 -8.43 -3.16 4.86
CA PRO A 102 -7.95 -3.74 3.61
C PRO A 102 -7.03 -2.80 2.82
N ILE A 103 -6.64 -1.67 3.39
CA ILE A 103 -5.80 -0.65 2.79
C ILE A 103 -4.62 -0.33 3.70
N SER A 104 -3.49 0.07 3.11
CA SER A 104 -2.30 0.51 3.85
C SER A 104 -1.61 1.71 3.19
N CYS A 105 -2.30 2.41 2.29
CA CYS A 105 -1.78 3.60 1.63
C CYS A 105 -2.77 4.75 1.83
N PHE A 106 -2.27 5.87 2.30
CA PHE A 106 -3.06 7.04 2.66
C PHE A 106 -2.42 8.28 2.05
N LEU A 107 -3.24 9.19 1.57
CA LEU A 107 -2.81 10.52 1.13
C LEU A 107 -3.39 11.53 2.10
N THR A 108 -2.55 12.48 2.52
CA THR A 108 -2.91 13.56 3.42
C THR A 108 -2.66 14.90 2.75
N TYR A 109 -3.47 15.88 3.12
CA TYR A 109 -3.28 17.26 2.70
C TYR A 109 -2.38 17.99 3.70
N VAL A 110 -1.52 18.87 3.21
CA VAL A 110 -0.60 19.67 4.03
C VAL A 110 -0.94 21.16 3.84
N PRO A 111 -1.78 21.73 4.72
CA PRO A 111 -2.14 23.16 4.63
C PRO A 111 -0.98 24.06 5.02
N ASP A 112 -0.93 25.27 4.42
CA ASP A 112 0.06 26.31 4.76
C ASP A 112 -0.37 27.09 6.01
N SER A 113 -0.50 26.37 7.13
CA SER A 113 -0.73 26.97 8.44
C SER A 113 -0.02 26.17 9.52
N LEU A 114 0.29 26.80 10.66
CA LEU A 114 0.97 26.11 11.75
C LEU A 114 0.13 24.94 12.29
N GLU A 115 -1.16 25.17 12.49
CA GLU A 115 -2.12 24.17 12.93
C GLU A 115 -2.16 22.99 11.94
N GLY A 116 -2.27 23.29 10.66
CA GLY A 116 -2.32 22.26 9.60
C GLY A 116 -1.04 21.43 9.50
N LEU A 117 0.13 22.04 9.67
CA LEU A 117 1.41 21.33 9.71
C LEU A 117 1.51 20.41 10.94
N ILE A 118 1.02 20.85 12.10
CA ILE A 118 0.97 20.05 13.33
C ILE A 118 -0.01 18.89 13.17
N ASP A 119 -1.22 19.16 12.69
CA ASP A 119 -2.26 18.14 12.48
C ASP A 119 -1.81 17.09 11.48
N HIS A 120 -1.21 17.52 10.36
CA HIS A 120 -0.61 16.61 9.40
C HIS A 120 0.42 15.67 10.04
N THR A 121 1.30 16.22 10.87
CA THR A 121 2.33 15.43 11.56
C THR A 121 1.70 14.44 12.56
N ALA A 122 0.66 14.83 13.27
CA ALA A 122 -0.07 13.95 14.17
C ALA A 122 -0.78 12.82 13.42
N GLU A 123 -1.45 13.14 12.32
CA GLU A 123 -2.16 12.17 11.47
C GLU A 123 -1.21 11.12 10.89
N LEU A 124 -0.10 11.56 10.29
CA LEU A 124 0.88 10.64 9.69
C LEU A 124 1.49 9.67 10.71
N ARG A 125 1.74 10.11 11.96
CA ARG A 125 2.24 9.26 13.04
C ARG A 125 1.25 8.14 13.37
N TRP A 126 -0.02 8.45 13.50
CA TRP A 126 -1.08 7.46 13.74
C TRP A 126 -1.19 6.46 12.60
N LEU A 127 -1.17 6.93 11.35
CA LEU A 127 -1.25 6.08 10.16
C LEU A 127 -0.03 5.16 10.07
N SER A 128 1.17 5.70 10.33
CA SER A 128 2.42 4.95 10.30
C SER A 128 2.45 3.82 11.34
N VAL A 129 2.09 4.10 12.59
CA VAL A 129 2.03 3.08 13.66
C VAL A 129 1.02 1.97 13.34
N LYS A 130 -0.06 2.29 12.64
CA LYS A 130 -1.06 1.32 12.18
C LYS A 130 -0.64 0.57 10.90
N GLY A 131 0.56 0.80 10.40
CA GLY A 131 1.13 0.10 9.24
C GLY A 131 0.80 0.72 7.89
N GLY A 132 0.32 1.96 7.88
CA GLY A 132 0.04 2.72 6.66
C GLY A 132 1.31 3.35 6.08
N GLY A 133 1.47 3.31 4.75
CA GLY A 133 2.32 4.25 4.02
C GLY A 133 1.55 5.54 3.79
N VAL A 134 2.20 6.68 3.96
CA VAL A 134 1.55 7.99 3.87
C VAL A 134 2.18 8.81 2.75
N GLY A 135 1.38 9.54 1.99
CA GLY A 135 1.82 10.54 1.04
C GLY A 135 1.24 11.91 1.39
N GLY A 136 2.02 12.97 1.24
CA GLY A 136 1.55 14.33 1.45
C GLY A 136 1.95 15.26 0.32
N HIS A 137 1.04 16.15 -0.08
CA HIS A 137 1.26 17.17 -1.10
C HIS A 137 1.69 18.47 -0.45
N TRP A 138 2.90 18.96 -0.78
CA TRP A 138 3.58 20.06 -0.11
C TRP A 138 3.59 21.36 -0.92
N SER A 139 2.98 21.39 -2.08
CA SER A 139 3.03 22.54 -2.99
C SER A 139 2.32 23.78 -2.46
N ASP A 140 1.33 23.59 -1.57
CA ASP A 140 0.63 24.71 -0.96
C ASP A 140 1.39 25.33 0.21
N VAL A 141 2.40 24.65 0.75
CA VAL A 141 3.26 25.18 1.81
C VAL A 141 4.16 26.26 1.22
N ARG A 142 4.12 27.45 1.79
CA ARG A 142 4.89 28.63 1.29
C ARG A 142 6.38 28.34 1.20
N ALA A 143 6.99 28.89 0.17
CA ALA A 143 8.42 28.80 -0.06
C ALA A 143 9.24 29.50 1.04
N VAL A 144 10.53 29.18 1.09
CA VAL A 144 11.51 29.83 1.96
C VAL A 144 11.54 31.36 1.74
N SER A 145 11.53 32.12 2.83
CA SER A 145 11.62 33.58 2.84
C SER A 145 12.20 34.06 4.17
N ASP A 146 12.36 35.37 4.33
CA ASP A 146 12.78 35.95 5.62
C ASP A 146 11.81 35.64 6.79
N LYS A 147 10.59 35.29 6.47
CA LYS A 147 9.51 35.01 7.45
C LYS A 147 9.07 33.55 7.52
N ALA A 148 9.55 32.69 6.63
CA ALA A 148 9.15 31.31 6.56
C ALA A 148 10.32 30.38 6.21
N PRO A 149 10.47 29.23 6.87
CA PRO A 149 11.59 28.30 6.63
C PRO A 149 11.42 27.48 5.34
N GLY A 150 10.27 27.58 4.66
CA GLY A 150 9.89 26.70 3.56
C GLY A 150 9.54 25.27 4.00
N PRO A 151 9.24 24.37 3.07
CA PRO A 151 8.78 23.01 3.39
C PRO A 151 9.90 22.08 3.90
N MET A 152 11.17 22.31 3.58
CA MET A 152 12.27 21.36 3.85
C MET A 152 12.47 21.04 5.33
N PRO A 153 12.48 21.98 6.29
CA PRO A 153 12.61 21.66 7.71
C PRO A 153 11.44 20.84 8.26
N PHE A 154 10.23 21.07 7.77
CA PHE A 154 9.05 20.26 8.15
C PHE A 154 9.14 18.84 7.59
N LEU A 155 9.61 18.69 6.35
CA LEU A 155 9.91 17.38 5.77
C LEU A 155 11.00 16.64 6.57
N HIS A 156 11.98 17.36 7.12
CA HIS A 156 12.99 16.77 7.99
C HIS A 156 12.38 16.19 9.28
N THR A 157 11.38 16.85 9.83
CA THR A 157 10.59 16.31 10.96
C THR A 157 9.86 15.03 10.56
N VAL A 158 9.22 15.02 9.39
CA VAL A 158 8.55 13.82 8.84
C VAL A 158 9.56 12.68 8.61
N ASP A 159 10.78 12.98 8.14
CA ASP A 159 11.83 11.97 7.96
C ASP A 159 12.21 11.28 9.28
N ALA A 160 12.36 12.06 10.34
CA ALA A 160 12.60 11.55 11.69
C ALA A 160 11.41 10.72 12.22
N ASP A 161 10.17 11.17 11.97
CA ASP A 161 8.96 10.49 12.36
C ASP A 161 8.84 9.09 11.69
N MET A 162 9.19 8.97 10.42
CA MET A 162 9.18 7.68 9.72
C MET A 162 10.17 6.66 10.28
N THR A 163 11.21 7.15 10.91
CA THR A 163 12.18 6.30 11.62
C THR A 163 11.66 5.89 13.00
N ALA A 164 11.00 6.81 13.73
CA ALA A 164 10.51 6.61 15.08
C ALA A 164 9.17 5.84 15.13
N TYR A 165 8.17 6.28 14.35
CA TYR A 165 6.81 5.75 14.34
C TYR A 165 6.66 4.63 13.30
N ARG A 166 7.14 3.42 13.65
CA ARG A 166 7.12 2.24 12.79
C ARG A 166 6.24 1.12 13.35
N GLN A 167 5.71 0.29 12.47
CA GLN A 167 4.99 -0.92 12.86
C GLN A 167 5.97 -2.06 13.15
N GLY A 168 6.12 -2.41 14.43
CA GLY A 168 6.98 -3.52 14.85
C GLY A 168 8.49 -3.28 14.60
N LYS A 169 9.27 -4.36 14.68
CA LYS A 169 10.73 -4.27 14.55
C LYS A 169 11.24 -4.20 13.11
N THR A 170 10.50 -4.77 12.18
CA THR A 170 10.95 -5.04 10.81
C THR A 170 10.40 -4.06 9.76
N ARG A 171 9.23 -3.45 10.01
CA ARG A 171 8.57 -2.57 9.06
C ARG A 171 8.72 -1.11 9.48
N LYS A 172 9.56 -0.37 8.75
CA LYS A 172 9.73 1.07 8.94
C LYS A 172 8.50 1.84 8.44
N GLY A 173 8.26 3.03 8.96
CA GLY A 173 7.34 3.99 8.38
C GLY A 173 7.77 4.32 6.94
N SER A 174 6.80 4.63 6.09
CA SER A 174 7.06 5.01 4.70
C SER A 174 6.27 6.27 4.38
N TYR A 175 6.95 7.28 3.86
CA TYR A 175 6.32 8.53 3.45
C TYR A 175 6.81 8.95 2.07
N ALA A 176 5.87 9.41 1.23
CA ALA A 176 6.14 9.99 -0.06
C ALA A 176 5.73 11.47 -0.05
N ALA A 177 6.69 12.36 -0.23
CA ALA A 177 6.45 13.79 -0.40
C ALA A 177 6.21 14.09 -1.87
N TYR A 178 5.15 14.85 -2.17
CA TYR A 178 4.80 15.31 -3.50
C TYR A 178 4.93 16.83 -3.57
N MET A 179 5.55 17.35 -4.61
CA MET A 179 5.69 18.79 -4.86
C MET A 179 5.53 19.10 -6.34
N ASP A 180 4.83 20.16 -6.66
CA ASP A 180 4.67 20.60 -8.05
C ASP A 180 5.98 21.14 -8.61
N VAL A 181 6.23 20.87 -9.88
CA VAL A 181 7.43 21.35 -10.60
C VAL A 181 7.57 22.88 -10.60
N THR A 182 6.47 23.58 -10.37
CA THR A 182 6.40 25.05 -10.34
C THR A 182 6.67 25.66 -8.96
N HIS A 183 6.82 24.81 -7.91
CA HIS A 183 7.09 25.33 -6.56
C HIS A 183 8.46 26.00 -6.51
N PRO A 184 8.61 27.19 -5.89
CA PRO A 184 9.89 27.90 -5.85
C PRO A 184 11.04 27.09 -5.22
N ASP A 185 10.77 26.25 -4.23
CA ASP A 185 11.77 25.41 -3.55
C ASP A 185 11.98 24.04 -4.23
N ILE A 186 11.48 23.84 -5.47
CA ILE A 186 11.53 22.54 -6.15
C ILE A 186 12.95 22.01 -6.30
N ILE A 187 13.93 22.87 -6.57
CA ILE A 187 15.34 22.48 -6.74
C ILE A 187 15.92 21.94 -5.44
N GLU A 188 15.60 22.57 -4.31
CA GLU A 188 16.01 22.05 -3.00
C GLU A 188 15.31 20.72 -2.68
N PHE A 189 14.03 20.62 -2.98
CA PHE A 189 13.26 19.39 -2.83
C PHE A 189 13.87 18.23 -3.64
N LEU A 190 14.24 18.43 -4.89
CA LEU A 190 14.91 17.44 -5.73
C LEU A 190 16.25 16.96 -5.12
N ASN A 191 16.96 17.85 -4.45
CA ASN A 191 18.25 17.57 -3.82
C ASN A 191 18.15 17.14 -2.36
N MET A 192 16.94 16.97 -1.79
CA MET A 192 16.77 16.67 -0.37
C MET A 192 17.41 15.34 0.07
N ARG A 193 17.58 14.39 -0.85
CA ARG A 193 18.22 13.09 -0.57
C ARG A 193 19.72 13.05 -0.84
N VAL A 194 20.30 14.15 -1.33
CA VAL A 194 21.76 14.25 -1.50
C VAL A 194 22.38 14.54 -0.15
N PRO A 195 23.28 13.67 0.40
CA PRO A 195 23.73 13.75 1.79
C PRO A 195 24.88 14.79 1.98
N THR A 196 24.73 15.96 1.39
CA THR A 196 25.71 17.06 1.49
C THR A 196 25.00 18.38 1.79
N GLY A 197 25.67 19.30 2.48
CA GLY A 197 25.12 20.58 2.89
C GLY A 197 24.50 20.55 4.29
N ASP A 198 23.52 21.42 4.55
CA ASP A 198 22.85 21.51 5.85
C ASP A 198 21.99 20.26 6.10
N VAL A 199 22.37 19.47 7.09
CA VAL A 199 21.71 18.22 7.47
C VAL A 199 20.24 18.43 7.87
N ASN A 200 19.89 19.58 8.45
CA ASN A 200 18.53 19.89 8.88
C ASN A 200 17.55 20.14 7.70
N ARG A 201 18.10 20.25 6.50
CA ARG A 201 17.36 20.42 5.25
C ARG A 201 17.43 19.17 4.35
N LYS A 202 17.93 18.04 4.89
CA LYS A 202 18.07 16.77 4.17
C LYS A 202 17.12 15.71 4.72
N ASN A 203 16.57 14.89 3.82
CA ASN A 203 15.52 13.93 4.11
C ASN A 203 15.87 12.62 3.42
N LEU A 204 16.73 11.81 4.05
CA LEU A 204 17.36 10.65 3.40
C LEU A 204 16.45 9.41 3.36
N ASN A 205 15.44 9.34 4.24
CA ASN A 205 14.53 8.20 4.35
C ASN A 205 13.21 8.41 3.62
N LEU A 206 12.88 9.64 3.21
CA LEU A 206 11.65 9.93 2.48
C LEU A 206 11.78 9.58 1.00
N HIS A 207 10.67 9.14 0.42
CA HIS A 207 10.50 9.14 -1.03
C HIS A 207 9.98 10.52 -1.45
N HIS A 208 10.35 10.96 -2.66
CA HIS A 208 9.82 12.20 -3.22
C HIS A 208 9.38 11.99 -4.66
N ALA A 209 8.35 12.73 -5.03
CA ALA A 209 7.80 12.73 -6.37
C ALA A 209 7.46 14.17 -6.80
N VAL A 210 7.53 14.43 -8.08
CA VAL A 210 7.23 15.74 -8.67
C VAL A 210 5.95 15.61 -9.48
N ASN A 211 5.01 16.52 -9.22
CA ASN A 211 3.83 16.67 -10.07
C ASN A 211 4.23 17.55 -11.25
N ILE A 212 4.06 17.00 -12.45
CA ILE A 212 4.44 17.64 -13.70
C ILE A 212 3.17 18.10 -14.43
N THR A 213 3.14 19.37 -14.83
CA THR A 213 2.03 19.95 -15.57
C THR A 213 2.23 19.81 -17.09
N ASP A 214 1.13 19.88 -17.86
CA ASP A 214 1.19 19.90 -19.32
C ASP A 214 2.02 21.08 -19.85
N ASP A 215 1.96 22.24 -19.19
CA ASP A 215 2.74 23.41 -19.60
C ASP A 215 4.25 23.18 -19.42
N PHE A 216 4.65 22.48 -18.37
CA PHE A 216 6.03 22.06 -18.20
C PHE A 216 6.46 21.13 -19.34
N MET A 217 5.63 20.10 -19.66
CA MET A 217 5.93 19.18 -20.75
C MET A 217 6.04 19.89 -22.10
N ARG A 218 5.13 20.82 -22.40
CA ARG A 218 5.24 21.66 -23.59
C ARG A 218 6.49 22.54 -23.63
N ALA A 219 6.99 22.97 -22.47
CA ALA A 219 8.24 23.74 -22.39
C ALA A 219 9.48 22.87 -22.65
N VAL A 220 9.44 21.59 -22.25
CA VAL A 220 10.53 20.62 -22.50
C VAL A 220 10.62 20.25 -23.98
N GLU A 221 9.50 20.24 -24.71
CA GLU A 221 9.43 19.90 -26.14
C GLU A 221 9.97 21.02 -27.06
N ARG A 222 10.18 22.26 -26.57
CA ARG A 222 10.66 23.44 -27.31
C ARG A 222 12.17 23.54 -27.28
#